data_d69a4062318fd232e3574feb59562b1e
#
_entry.id   d69a4062318fd232e3574feb59562b1e
#
_cell.length_a   1.000
_cell.length_b   1.000
_cell.length_c   1.000
_cell.angle_alpha   90.00
_cell.angle_beta   90.00
_cell.angle_gamma   90.00
#
_symmetry.space_group_name_H-M   'P 1'
#
loop_
_entity.id
_entity.type
_entity.pdbx_description
1 polymer ?
#
loop_
_entity_poly.entity_id
_entity_poly.type
_entity_poly.pdbx_seq_one_letter_code
_entity_poly.pdbx_strand_id
1 'polypeptide(L)'
;MDDKKEINLTKEGERLACDIAFRHNLAEYFLCNTLGIPWYEVHKHAHQLEHATTPTVVDKLAAFLNYPETCPHGTPMPGHSLPEDCSTLDQAEEGMMVEIMMIIEELEDSEELLKILQTQQLISGQKHQMISRAYVMSSMTRQQEEQQAILPFHVADKIHVVQVED
;
A
#
# COMPACT_ATOMS: atom_id res chain seq x y z
N MET A 1 -14.63 29.62 -6.66
CA MET A 1 -13.54 29.65 -5.68
C MET A 1 -13.97 28.70 -4.56
N ASP A 2 -13.58 27.44 -4.67
CA ASP A 2 -13.80 26.48 -3.58
C ASP A 2 -12.71 26.69 -2.55
N ASP A 3 -13.09 27.24 -1.41
CA ASP A 3 -12.26 27.31 -0.21
C ASP A 3 -12.12 25.87 0.30
N LYS A 4 -11.08 25.14 -0.14
CA LYS A 4 -10.71 23.87 0.49
C LYS A 4 -10.33 24.17 1.94
N LYS A 5 -11.27 23.93 2.85
CA LYS A 5 -10.96 23.95 4.30
C LYS A 5 -9.93 22.84 4.54
N GLU A 6 -8.70 23.24 4.78
CA GLU A 6 -7.68 22.34 5.29
C GLU A 6 -8.08 21.94 6.73
N ILE A 7 -8.22 20.64 6.95
CA ILE A 7 -8.45 20.09 8.29
C ILE A 7 -7.08 19.71 8.84
N ASN A 8 -6.66 20.44 9.87
CA ASN A 8 -5.42 20.14 10.58
C ASN A 8 -5.75 19.40 11.88
N LEU A 9 -5.06 18.28 12.12
CA LEU A 9 -5.18 17.55 13.36
C LEU A 9 -4.49 18.32 14.50
N THR A 10 -5.05 18.20 15.71
CA THR A 10 -4.34 18.60 16.92
C THR A 10 -3.26 17.57 17.25
N LYS A 11 -2.28 17.91 18.09
CA LYS A 11 -1.26 16.96 18.56
C LYS A 11 -1.86 15.67 19.16
N GLU A 12 -2.98 15.79 19.86
CA GLU A 12 -3.70 14.64 20.41
C GLU A 12 -4.40 13.87 19.29
N GLY A 13 -4.96 14.55 18.29
CA GLY A 13 -5.54 13.91 17.09
C GLY A 13 -4.48 13.14 16.30
N GLU A 14 -3.30 13.71 16.10
CA GLU A 14 -2.16 13.05 15.45
C GLU A 14 -1.74 11.77 16.21
N ARG A 15 -1.63 11.88 17.55
CA ARG A 15 -1.29 10.73 18.39
C ARG A 15 -2.31 9.61 18.28
N LEU A 16 -3.60 9.93 18.31
CA LEU A 16 -4.68 8.95 18.17
C LEU A 16 -4.70 8.33 16.76
N ALA A 17 -4.50 9.13 15.72
CA ALA A 17 -4.40 8.63 14.35
C ALA A 17 -3.23 7.66 14.17
N CYS A 18 -2.04 8.00 14.70
CA CYS A 18 -0.88 7.11 14.69
C CYS A 18 -1.14 5.79 15.46
N ASP A 19 -1.84 5.86 16.61
CA ASP A 19 -2.16 4.66 17.39
C ASP A 19 -3.12 3.73 16.63
N ILE A 20 -4.14 4.27 15.98
CA ILE A 20 -5.08 3.49 15.16
C ILE A 20 -4.37 2.92 13.93
N ALA A 21 -3.62 3.72 13.19
CA ALA A 21 -2.86 3.27 12.03
C ALA A 21 -1.87 2.14 12.38
N PHE A 22 -1.19 2.25 13.54
CA PHE A 22 -0.30 1.18 14.01
C PHE A 22 -1.05 -0.12 14.28
N ARG A 23 -2.21 -0.06 14.94
CA ARG A 23 -3.05 -1.24 15.23
C ARG A 23 -3.57 -1.87 13.95
N HIS A 24 -4.02 -1.04 13.02
CA HIS A 24 -4.51 -1.47 11.71
C HIS A 24 -3.42 -2.22 10.94
N ASN A 25 -2.30 -1.58 10.67
CA ASN A 25 -1.18 -2.15 9.92
C ASN A 25 -0.63 -3.43 10.57
N LEU A 26 -0.55 -3.45 11.92
CA LEU A 26 -0.11 -4.61 12.67
C LEU A 26 -1.11 -5.78 12.55
N ALA A 27 -2.42 -5.47 12.59
CA ALA A 27 -3.48 -6.45 12.37
C ALA A 27 -3.42 -7.04 10.97
N GLU A 28 -3.26 -6.22 9.93
CA GLU A 28 -3.08 -6.69 8.55
C GLU A 28 -1.90 -7.64 8.44
N TYR A 29 -0.74 -7.24 9.00
CA TYR A 29 0.45 -8.07 8.97
C TYR A 29 0.22 -9.43 9.65
N PHE A 30 -0.40 -9.43 10.82
CA PHE A 30 -0.74 -10.66 11.55
C PHE A 30 -1.71 -11.54 10.76
N LEU A 31 -2.79 -10.97 10.27
CA LEU A 31 -3.82 -11.69 9.53
C LEU A 31 -3.28 -12.31 8.24
N CYS A 32 -2.49 -11.56 7.48
CA CYS A 32 -1.91 -12.02 6.23
C CYS A 32 -0.76 -13.01 6.47
N ASN A 33 0.26 -12.60 7.21
CA ASN A 33 1.53 -13.33 7.26
C ASN A 33 1.54 -14.47 8.27
N THR A 34 0.67 -14.42 9.30
CA THR A 34 0.60 -15.47 10.33
C THR A 34 -0.61 -16.38 10.16
N LEU A 35 -1.78 -15.81 9.90
CA LEU A 35 -3.01 -16.59 9.75
C LEU A 35 -3.30 -17.01 8.32
N GLY A 36 -2.60 -16.45 7.32
CA GLY A 36 -2.79 -16.79 5.91
C GLY A 36 -4.10 -16.27 5.32
N ILE A 37 -4.67 -15.22 5.90
CA ILE A 37 -5.81 -14.53 5.29
C ILE A 37 -5.35 -13.94 3.94
N PRO A 38 -6.12 -14.11 2.86
CA PRO A 38 -5.72 -13.59 1.56
C PRO A 38 -5.42 -12.09 1.60
N TRP A 39 -4.35 -11.68 0.93
CA TRP A 39 -3.84 -10.30 0.89
C TRP A 39 -4.93 -9.27 0.55
N TYR A 40 -5.85 -9.61 -0.37
CA TYR A 40 -6.97 -8.76 -0.79
C TYR A 40 -8.13 -8.71 0.20
N GLU A 41 -8.10 -9.52 1.28
CA GLU A 41 -9.17 -9.56 2.29
C GLU A 41 -8.77 -8.97 3.63
N VAL A 42 -7.47 -8.82 3.90
CA VAL A 42 -6.98 -8.50 5.25
C VAL A 42 -7.47 -7.15 5.75
N HIS A 43 -7.59 -6.13 4.88
CA HIS A 43 -8.00 -4.78 5.23
C HIS A 43 -9.31 -4.74 6.01
N LYS A 44 -10.38 -5.37 5.47
CA LYS A 44 -11.70 -5.41 6.13
C LYS A 44 -11.69 -6.10 7.50
N HIS A 45 -10.81 -7.09 7.69
CA HIS A 45 -10.67 -7.79 8.96
C HIS A 45 -9.82 -6.99 9.95
N ALA A 46 -8.77 -6.34 9.47
CA ALA A 46 -7.92 -5.46 10.26
C ALA A 46 -8.72 -4.29 10.84
N HIS A 47 -9.59 -3.67 10.04
CA HIS A 47 -10.47 -2.59 10.46
C HIS A 47 -11.38 -2.98 11.65
N GLN A 48 -11.81 -4.22 11.74
CA GLN A 48 -12.56 -4.71 12.90
C GLN A 48 -11.66 -4.99 14.10
N LEU A 49 -10.45 -5.51 13.87
CA LEU A 49 -9.52 -5.92 14.91
C LEU A 49 -8.85 -4.73 15.60
N GLU A 50 -8.54 -3.65 14.89
CA GLU A 50 -7.89 -2.45 15.42
C GLU A 50 -8.63 -1.83 16.62
N HIS A 51 -9.97 -1.86 16.57
CA HIS A 51 -10.82 -1.33 17.63
C HIS A 51 -11.01 -2.30 18.81
N ALA A 52 -10.81 -3.60 18.59
CA ALA A 52 -11.01 -4.64 19.60
C ALA A 52 -9.75 -4.92 20.44
N THR A 53 -8.57 -4.47 19.99
CA THR A 53 -7.30 -4.76 20.66
C THR A 53 -6.98 -3.76 21.76
N THR A 54 -6.54 -4.27 22.92
CA THR A 54 -6.03 -3.43 24.01
C THR A 54 -4.55 -3.10 23.79
N PRO A 55 -4.01 -2.01 24.37
CA PRO A 55 -2.58 -1.68 24.25
C PRO A 55 -1.65 -2.85 24.61
N THR A 56 -1.96 -3.58 25.67
CA THR A 56 -1.16 -4.76 26.07
C THR A 56 -1.14 -5.86 25.01
N VAL A 57 -2.26 -6.07 24.31
CA VAL A 57 -2.33 -7.05 23.22
C VAL A 57 -1.51 -6.56 22.03
N VAL A 58 -1.62 -5.27 21.68
CA VAL A 58 -0.85 -4.64 20.60
C VAL A 58 0.66 -4.78 20.84
N ASP A 59 1.14 -4.45 22.05
CA ASP A 59 2.56 -4.58 22.42
C ASP A 59 3.07 -6.02 22.27
N LYS A 60 2.27 -6.99 22.75
CA LYS A 60 2.63 -8.40 22.65
C LYS A 60 2.60 -8.91 21.21
N LEU A 61 1.63 -8.45 20.43
CA LEU A 61 1.52 -8.79 19.01
C LEU A 61 2.70 -8.22 18.21
N ALA A 62 3.05 -6.95 18.43
CA ALA A 62 4.20 -6.33 17.78
C ALA A 62 5.51 -7.09 18.10
N ALA A 63 5.73 -7.46 19.35
CA ALA A 63 6.87 -8.25 19.75
C ALA A 63 6.86 -9.66 19.15
N PHE A 64 5.71 -10.32 19.09
CA PHE A 64 5.55 -11.64 18.47
C PHE A 64 5.88 -11.60 16.97
N LEU A 65 5.49 -10.53 16.28
CA LEU A 65 5.73 -10.31 14.86
C LEU A 65 7.12 -9.72 14.56
N ASN A 66 7.96 -9.56 15.58
CA ASN A 66 9.30 -8.98 15.47
C ASN A 66 9.32 -7.55 14.91
N TYR A 67 8.32 -6.73 15.30
CA TYR A 67 8.20 -5.31 14.93
C TYR A 67 8.31 -5.09 13.42
N PRO A 68 7.33 -5.50 12.61
CA PRO A 68 7.37 -5.30 11.17
C PRO A 68 7.45 -3.80 10.83
N GLU A 69 8.17 -3.46 9.76
CA GLU A 69 8.35 -2.06 9.33
C GLU A 69 7.21 -1.57 8.44
N THR A 70 6.50 -2.51 7.78
CA THR A 70 5.37 -2.22 6.88
C THR A 70 4.24 -3.22 7.07
N CYS A 71 3.01 -2.85 6.67
CA CYS A 71 1.92 -3.80 6.49
C CYS A 71 2.07 -4.59 5.16
N PRO A 72 1.22 -5.60 4.88
CA PRO A 72 1.30 -6.38 3.63
C PRO A 72 1.07 -5.56 2.36
N HIS A 73 0.36 -4.42 2.44
CA HIS A 73 0.15 -3.50 1.32
C HIS A 73 1.31 -2.52 1.12
N GLY A 74 2.33 -2.57 1.98
CA GLY A 74 3.52 -1.74 1.91
C GLY A 74 3.42 -0.43 2.71
N THR A 75 2.30 -0.16 3.37
CA THR A 75 2.14 1.03 4.21
C THR A 75 3.11 0.99 5.39
N PRO A 76 3.99 2.01 5.55
CA PRO A 76 4.94 2.02 6.66
C PRO A 76 4.25 2.06 8.02
N MET A 77 4.80 1.33 8.98
CA MET A 77 4.39 1.46 10.38
C MET A 77 4.72 2.87 10.88
N PRO A 78 3.95 3.45 11.83
CA PRO A 78 4.28 4.73 12.44
C PRO A 78 5.71 4.77 12.95
N GLY A 79 6.46 5.80 12.53
CA GLY A 79 7.90 5.95 12.81
C GLY A 79 8.81 5.45 11.67
N HIS A 80 8.25 4.79 10.67
CA HIS A 80 8.92 4.45 9.41
C HIS A 80 8.40 5.33 8.28
N SER A 81 9.12 5.40 7.17
CA SER A 81 8.75 6.17 5.98
C SER A 81 9.11 5.43 4.70
N LEU A 82 8.44 5.76 3.62
CA LEU A 82 8.89 5.34 2.29
C LEU A 82 10.25 5.98 1.96
N PRO A 83 11.03 5.39 1.04
CA PRO A 83 12.25 5.99 0.52
C PRO A 83 12.01 7.41 -0.01
N GLU A 84 13.02 8.29 0.09
CA GLU A 84 12.90 9.70 -0.35
C GLU A 84 12.70 9.85 -1.86
N ASP A 85 13.17 8.88 -2.64
CA ASP A 85 13.03 8.80 -4.10
C ASP A 85 11.74 8.09 -4.55
N CYS A 86 10.85 7.78 -3.62
CA CYS A 86 9.58 7.16 -3.91
C CYS A 86 8.67 8.12 -4.70
N SER A 87 8.08 7.63 -5.77
CA SER A 87 7.13 8.34 -6.63
C SER A 87 5.89 7.49 -6.88
N THR A 88 4.89 8.02 -7.57
CA THR A 88 3.74 7.22 -7.98
C THR A 88 4.00 6.54 -9.33
N LEU A 89 3.41 5.36 -9.52
CA LEU A 89 3.63 4.52 -10.70
C LEU A 89 3.24 5.24 -12.01
N ASP A 90 2.24 6.12 -11.98
CA ASP A 90 1.85 6.93 -13.13
C ASP A 90 2.93 7.91 -13.59
N GLN A 91 3.92 8.22 -12.74
CA GLN A 91 5.07 9.08 -13.08
C GLN A 91 6.23 8.30 -13.70
N ALA A 92 6.23 6.97 -13.59
CA ALA A 92 7.31 6.15 -14.15
C ALA A 92 7.37 6.27 -15.69
N GLU A 93 8.56 6.46 -16.24
CA GLU A 93 8.78 6.62 -17.67
C GLU A 93 8.94 5.28 -18.39
N GLU A 94 8.75 5.29 -19.71
CA GLU A 94 8.95 4.10 -20.54
C GLU A 94 10.40 3.60 -20.45
N GLY A 95 10.55 2.30 -20.29
CA GLY A 95 11.85 1.64 -20.15
C GLY A 95 12.35 1.55 -18.69
N MET A 96 11.74 2.27 -17.74
CA MET A 96 12.13 2.17 -16.34
C MET A 96 11.77 0.82 -15.75
N MET A 97 12.66 0.28 -14.92
CA MET A 97 12.36 -0.79 -13.97
C MET A 97 11.98 -0.16 -12.64
N VAL A 98 10.83 -0.57 -12.10
CA VAL A 98 10.32 -0.06 -10.82
C VAL A 98 9.99 -1.21 -9.88
N GLU A 99 10.16 -0.98 -8.59
CA GLU A 99 9.69 -1.87 -7.53
C GLU A 99 8.50 -1.24 -6.81
N ILE A 100 7.44 -2.04 -6.63
CA ILE A 100 6.24 -1.61 -5.91
C ILE A 100 6.58 -1.51 -4.41
N MET A 101 6.39 -0.33 -3.85
CA MET A 101 6.63 -0.07 -2.43
C MET A 101 5.34 -0.14 -1.62
N MET A 102 4.29 0.53 -2.08
CA MET A 102 3.05 0.67 -1.32
C MET A 102 1.84 0.84 -2.25
N ILE A 103 0.72 0.28 -1.84
CA ILE A 103 -0.62 0.59 -2.36
C ILE A 103 -1.34 1.40 -1.29
N ILE A 104 -1.92 2.55 -1.67
CA ILE A 104 -2.58 3.40 -0.69
C ILE A 104 -3.92 2.80 -0.23
N GLU A 105 -4.30 3.10 1.01
CA GLU A 105 -5.50 2.60 1.68
C GLU A 105 -6.79 2.79 0.87
N GLU A 106 -6.89 3.87 0.08
CA GLU A 106 -8.06 4.13 -0.78
C GLU A 106 -8.33 3.01 -1.81
N LEU A 107 -7.31 2.28 -2.27
CA LEU A 107 -7.48 1.11 -3.14
C LEU A 107 -7.84 -0.16 -2.34
N GLU A 108 -7.52 -0.20 -1.05
CA GLU A 108 -7.74 -1.36 -0.18
C GLU A 108 -9.21 -1.57 0.16
N ASP A 109 -10.05 -0.55 0.03
CA ASP A 109 -11.50 -0.63 0.16
C ASP A 109 -12.16 -1.52 -0.92
N SER A 110 -11.47 -1.79 -2.03
CA SER A 110 -11.99 -2.59 -3.13
C SER A 110 -11.34 -3.97 -3.21
N GLU A 111 -11.94 -4.96 -2.57
CA GLU A 111 -11.48 -6.36 -2.64
C GLU A 111 -11.35 -6.88 -4.08
N GLU A 112 -12.26 -6.47 -4.98
CA GLU A 112 -12.20 -6.84 -6.40
C GLU A 112 -10.95 -6.24 -7.08
N LEU A 113 -10.66 -4.98 -6.82
CA LEU A 113 -9.46 -4.32 -7.37
C LEU A 113 -8.19 -4.95 -6.82
N LEU A 114 -8.13 -5.20 -5.51
CA LEU A 114 -6.98 -5.86 -4.91
C LEU A 114 -6.74 -7.27 -5.47
N LYS A 115 -7.78 -8.04 -5.77
CA LYS A 115 -7.67 -9.34 -6.47
C LYS A 115 -7.03 -9.20 -7.85
N ILE A 116 -7.44 -8.16 -8.59
CA ILE A 116 -6.86 -7.85 -9.91
C ILE A 116 -5.39 -7.49 -9.75
N LEU A 117 -5.05 -6.60 -8.82
CA LEU A 117 -3.67 -6.18 -8.56
C LEU A 117 -2.79 -7.37 -8.16
N GLN A 118 -3.28 -8.23 -7.26
CA GLN A 118 -2.56 -9.44 -6.86
C GLN A 118 -2.35 -10.41 -8.03
N THR A 119 -3.39 -10.66 -8.84
CA THR A 119 -3.29 -11.53 -10.02
C THR A 119 -2.27 -11.00 -11.02
N GLN A 120 -2.16 -9.69 -11.10
CA GLN A 120 -1.19 -9.00 -11.95
C GLN A 120 0.17 -8.78 -11.25
N GLN A 121 0.40 -9.33 -10.06
CA GLN A 121 1.63 -9.17 -9.28
C GLN A 121 1.95 -7.69 -8.92
N LEU A 122 0.97 -6.80 -8.93
CA LEU A 122 1.10 -5.41 -8.46
C LEU A 122 0.97 -5.36 -6.93
N ILE A 123 1.92 -5.99 -6.26
CA ILE A 123 2.00 -6.07 -4.80
C ILE A 123 3.39 -5.62 -4.33
N SER A 124 3.49 -5.18 -3.09
CA SER A 124 4.74 -4.70 -2.50
C SER A 124 5.91 -5.67 -2.69
N GLY A 125 7.07 -5.17 -3.07
CA GLY A 125 8.29 -5.93 -3.32
C GLY A 125 8.40 -6.53 -4.74
N GLN A 126 7.39 -6.40 -5.60
CA GLN A 126 7.46 -6.89 -6.97
C GLN A 126 8.00 -5.84 -7.94
N LYS A 127 8.81 -6.30 -8.90
CA LYS A 127 9.44 -5.45 -9.91
C LYS A 127 8.70 -5.52 -11.23
N HIS A 128 8.57 -4.37 -11.88
CA HIS A 128 7.89 -4.23 -13.17
C HIS A 128 8.67 -3.33 -14.11
N GLN A 129 8.73 -3.71 -15.39
CA GLN A 129 9.23 -2.84 -16.45
C GLN A 129 8.09 -2.03 -17.06
N MET A 130 8.31 -0.74 -17.20
CA MET A 130 7.37 0.16 -17.86
C MET A 130 7.53 0.08 -19.37
N ILE A 131 6.48 -0.32 -20.08
CA ILE A 131 6.56 -0.59 -21.53
C ILE A 131 6.06 0.60 -22.34
N SER A 132 4.91 1.17 -21.99
CA SER A 132 4.34 2.29 -22.74
C SER A 132 3.33 3.09 -21.95
N ARG A 133 3.07 4.32 -22.40
CA ARG A 133 2.08 5.24 -21.83
C ARG A 133 1.11 5.65 -22.93
N ALA A 134 -0.17 5.42 -22.73
CA ALA A 134 -1.24 5.75 -23.67
C ALA A 134 -2.11 6.88 -23.10
N TYR A 135 -1.68 8.12 -23.26
CA TYR A 135 -2.37 9.30 -22.70
C TYR A 135 -3.81 9.44 -23.17
N VAL A 136 -4.09 9.13 -24.44
CA VAL A 136 -5.45 9.20 -25.02
C VAL A 136 -6.39 8.20 -24.32
N MET A 137 -5.86 7.07 -23.87
CA MET A 137 -6.60 6.03 -23.16
C MET A 137 -6.48 6.16 -21.63
N SER A 138 -5.76 7.17 -21.15
CA SER A 138 -5.48 7.38 -19.73
C SER A 138 -4.96 6.11 -19.04
N SER A 139 -4.03 5.40 -19.69
CA SER A 139 -3.51 4.12 -19.22
C SER A 139 -2.02 3.96 -19.53
N MET A 140 -1.40 3.00 -18.84
CA MET A 140 -0.02 2.59 -19.06
C MET A 140 0.07 1.07 -19.15
N THR A 141 1.08 0.57 -19.85
CA THR A 141 1.37 -0.86 -19.97
C THR A 141 2.66 -1.14 -19.21
N ARG A 142 2.59 -2.13 -18.34
CA ARG A 142 3.73 -2.65 -17.60
C ARG A 142 3.95 -4.12 -17.92
N GLN A 143 5.16 -4.62 -17.68
CA GLN A 143 5.54 -6.02 -17.86
C GLN A 143 6.25 -6.53 -16.61
N GLN A 144 5.93 -7.77 -16.27
CA GLN A 144 6.67 -8.57 -15.32
C GLN A 144 6.86 -9.95 -15.94
N GLU A 145 8.11 -10.37 -16.09
CA GLU A 145 8.46 -11.59 -16.83
C GLU A 145 7.81 -11.61 -18.24
N GLU A 146 6.97 -12.60 -18.53
CA GLU A 146 6.25 -12.73 -19.79
C GLU A 146 4.84 -12.11 -19.78
N GLN A 147 4.38 -11.59 -18.61
CA GLN A 147 3.05 -11.03 -18.45
C GLN A 147 3.03 -9.52 -18.64
N GLN A 148 2.19 -9.06 -19.56
CA GLN A 148 1.88 -7.64 -19.72
C GLN A 148 0.50 -7.34 -19.17
N ALA A 149 0.37 -6.17 -18.54
CA ALA A 149 -0.92 -5.67 -18.08
C ALA A 149 -1.06 -4.17 -18.32
N ILE A 150 -2.28 -3.78 -18.62
CA ILE A 150 -2.68 -2.37 -18.78
C ILE A 150 -3.27 -1.90 -17.48
N LEU A 151 -2.79 -0.75 -17.00
CA LEU A 151 -3.24 -0.14 -15.76
C LEU A 151 -3.73 1.28 -16.06
N PRO A 152 -4.96 1.66 -15.65
CA PRO A 152 -5.44 3.02 -15.74
C PRO A 152 -4.60 3.98 -14.88
N PHE A 153 -4.37 5.21 -15.34
CA PHE A 153 -3.57 6.18 -14.58
C PHE A 153 -4.16 6.50 -13.21
N HIS A 154 -5.50 6.54 -13.06
CA HIS A 154 -6.16 6.79 -11.78
C HIS A 154 -6.00 5.65 -10.75
N VAL A 155 -5.49 4.50 -11.16
CA VAL A 155 -5.05 3.43 -10.25
C VAL A 155 -3.54 3.52 -10.04
N ALA A 156 -2.79 3.81 -11.11
CA ALA A 156 -1.33 3.94 -11.05
C ALA A 156 -0.87 5.09 -10.15
N ASP A 157 -1.62 6.21 -10.08
CA ASP A 157 -1.33 7.36 -9.21
C ASP A 157 -1.46 7.05 -7.70
N LYS A 158 -2.00 5.89 -7.37
CA LYS A 158 -2.23 5.37 -6.01
C LYS A 158 -1.29 4.21 -5.63
N ILE A 159 -0.34 3.91 -6.48
CA ILE A 159 0.68 2.88 -6.25
C ILE A 159 2.04 3.57 -6.19
N HIS A 160 2.70 3.43 -5.07
CA HIS A 160 4.02 4.01 -4.84
C HIS A 160 5.12 3.05 -5.26
N VAL A 161 6.13 3.60 -5.92
CA VAL A 161 7.25 2.84 -6.49
C VAL A 161 8.58 3.54 -6.27
N VAL A 162 9.65 2.77 -6.32
CA VAL A 162 11.02 3.28 -6.48
C VAL A 162 11.60 2.78 -7.80
N GLN A 163 12.44 3.59 -8.44
CA GLN A 163 13.21 3.13 -9.58
C GLN A 163 14.30 2.19 -9.08
N VAL A 164 14.47 1.06 -9.76
CA VAL A 164 15.53 0.09 -9.47
C VAL A 164 16.36 -0.18 -10.72
N GLU A 165 17.59 -0.62 -10.53
CA GLU A 165 18.43 -1.10 -11.63
C GLU A 165 17.99 -2.52 -12.02
N ASP A 166 18.24 -2.88 -13.30
CA ASP A 166 17.99 -4.21 -13.85
C ASP A 166 18.84 -5.31 -13.18
#